data_94e67a242d3bec6a1e09e192840a7e04
#
_entry.id   94e67a242d3bec6a1e09e192840a7e04
#
_cell.length_a   1.000
_cell.length_b   1.000
_cell.length_c   1.000
_cell.angle_alpha   90.00
_cell.angle_beta   90.00
_cell.angle_gamma   90.00
#
_symmetry.space_group_name_H-M   'P 1'
#
loop_
_entity.id
_entity.type
_entity.pdbx_description
1 polymer ?
#
loop_
_entity_poly.entity_id
_entity_poly.type
_entity_poly.pdbx_seq_one_letter_code
_entity_poly.pdbx_strand_id
1 'polypeptide(L)'
;MALKFTSIQALGRALMLPIAMLPVAGLLLRLGQPDLLNIAAIADAGNAVFANLPLLFAIGVSVGFAKDNNGASGLAGAVGYLILTAMLKSINKDIDTGVFGGIMIGSVAGFLYNRYKDIKLPEFLAFFGGKRFIPIATGVLAVIMAELLGLIWPPIQNGLHGFSMWMSESGQIGLFIFGLFNRLLLITGLHHVLNSLFWFQLGDFTNAQGVVVHGDIARFMAGDPTAGYFQAGFFPIMMFGLPAMCLAMYTTAKTENRKMVAGLLLSMALTSFLTGITEPIEYSFVFLAPGLYLIHAILTGVSMALMEVLHVRLGFSFSAGAIDYGLFFKLGQNPLLMLPVGVVMFLLYWG
;
A
#
# COMPACT_ATOMS: atom_id res chain seq x y z
N MET A 1 -18.12 -21.37 -0.18
CA MET A 1 -17.75 -20.86 1.15
C MET A 1 -17.69 -19.34 1.05
N ALA A 2 -18.73 -18.63 1.48
CA ALA A 2 -18.75 -17.17 1.37
C ALA A 2 -17.66 -16.58 2.29
N LEU A 3 -16.71 -15.87 1.69
CA LEU A 3 -15.76 -15.07 2.44
C LEU A 3 -16.57 -14.11 3.33
N LYS A 4 -16.55 -14.33 4.63
CA LYS A 4 -17.25 -13.43 5.56
C LYS A 4 -16.58 -12.07 5.46
N PHE A 5 -17.38 -11.01 5.39
CA PHE A 5 -16.91 -9.60 5.36
C PHE A 5 -15.86 -9.31 6.46
N THR A 6 -15.99 -9.95 7.62
CA THR A 6 -15.00 -9.93 8.71
C THR A 6 -13.61 -10.45 8.34
N SER A 7 -13.50 -11.40 7.38
CA SER A 7 -12.19 -11.94 6.94
C SER A 7 -11.47 -10.96 6.02
N ILE A 8 -12.21 -10.21 5.19
CA ILE A 8 -11.66 -9.18 4.31
C ILE A 8 -11.13 -8.01 5.15
N GLN A 9 -11.89 -7.57 6.14
CA GLN A 9 -11.45 -6.54 7.08
C GLN A 9 -10.21 -6.97 7.90
N ALA A 10 -10.09 -8.27 8.21
CA ALA A 10 -8.92 -8.80 8.90
C ALA A 10 -7.66 -8.70 8.00
N LEU A 11 -7.79 -8.96 6.69
CA LEU A 11 -6.70 -8.75 5.74
C LEU A 11 -6.28 -7.28 5.68
N GLY A 12 -7.23 -6.35 5.57
CA GLY A 12 -6.94 -4.91 5.55
C GLY A 12 -6.13 -4.48 6.79
N ARG A 13 -6.57 -4.90 7.99
CA ARG A 13 -5.84 -4.61 9.24
C ARG A 13 -4.46 -5.25 9.28
N ALA A 14 -4.31 -6.48 8.77
CA ALA A 14 -3.03 -7.17 8.75
C ALA A 14 -2.00 -6.48 7.81
N LEU A 15 -2.48 -5.84 6.74
CA LEU A 15 -1.65 -5.09 5.80
C LEU A 15 -1.12 -3.77 6.39
N MET A 16 -1.77 -3.20 7.40
CA MET A 16 -1.32 -1.93 8.02
C MET A 16 0.06 -2.07 8.68
N LEU A 17 0.37 -3.23 9.26
CA LEU A 17 1.65 -3.42 9.98
C LEU A 17 2.87 -3.34 9.04
N PRO A 18 2.94 -4.08 7.91
CA PRO A 18 4.07 -3.95 6.99
C PRO A 18 4.09 -2.58 6.27
N ILE A 19 2.95 -1.94 6.05
CA ILE A 19 2.89 -0.61 5.43
C ILE A 19 3.49 0.46 6.34
N ALA A 20 3.32 0.34 7.66
CA ALA A 20 3.81 1.32 8.63
C ALA A 20 5.36 1.51 8.63
N MET A 21 6.13 0.60 8.02
CA MET A 21 7.58 0.76 7.89
C MET A 21 8.00 1.59 6.66
N LEU A 22 7.12 1.76 5.67
CA LEU A 22 7.45 2.44 4.41
C LEU A 22 7.92 3.90 4.59
N PRO A 23 7.38 4.69 5.55
CA PRO A 23 7.87 6.05 5.78
C PRO A 23 9.36 6.12 6.07
N VAL A 24 9.87 5.22 6.91
CA VAL A 24 11.29 5.19 7.26
C VAL A 24 12.14 4.77 6.06
N ALA A 25 11.71 3.72 5.35
CA ALA A 25 12.39 3.25 4.14
C ALA A 25 12.46 4.33 3.06
N GLY A 26 11.33 4.97 2.78
CA GLY A 26 11.25 6.03 1.79
C GLY A 26 12.04 7.27 2.17
N LEU A 27 12.00 7.68 3.44
CA LEU A 27 12.77 8.81 3.94
C LEU A 27 14.28 8.56 3.80
N LEU A 28 14.76 7.37 4.19
CA LEU A 28 16.17 7.00 4.05
C LEU A 28 16.57 6.99 2.57
N LEU A 29 15.79 6.32 1.71
CA LEU A 29 16.07 6.25 0.27
C LEU A 29 16.14 7.66 -0.32
N ARG A 30 15.20 8.53 0.02
CA ARG A 30 15.10 9.89 -0.53
C ARG A 30 16.19 10.83 0.01
N LEU A 31 16.46 10.81 1.29
CA LEU A 31 17.50 11.66 1.89
C LEU A 31 18.91 11.29 1.38
N GLY A 32 19.16 10.02 1.11
CA GLY A 32 20.45 9.56 0.59
C GLY A 32 20.74 9.95 -0.87
N GLN A 33 19.73 10.41 -1.64
CA GLN A 33 19.89 10.75 -3.06
C GLN A 33 20.91 11.88 -3.31
N PRO A 34 21.55 11.92 -4.51
CA PRO A 34 22.58 12.91 -4.86
C PRO A 34 22.11 14.37 -4.81
N ASP A 35 20.83 14.62 -5.01
CA ASP A 35 20.22 15.96 -5.00
C ASP A 35 19.85 16.47 -3.60
N LEU A 36 20.04 15.64 -2.55
CA LEU A 36 19.83 16.00 -1.15
C LEU A 36 21.13 15.85 -0.34
N LEU A 37 21.29 14.77 0.42
CA LEU A 37 22.48 14.58 1.26
C LEU A 37 23.67 13.96 0.51
N ASN A 38 23.40 13.30 -0.62
CA ASN A 38 24.39 12.56 -1.42
C ASN A 38 25.18 11.53 -0.59
N ILE A 39 24.49 10.76 0.22
CA ILE A 39 25.07 9.69 1.06
C ILE A 39 24.51 8.35 0.59
N ALA A 40 25.27 7.67 -0.29
CA ALA A 40 24.86 6.39 -0.89
C ALA A 40 24.44 5.35 0.18
N ALA A 41 25.18 5.23 1.27
CA ALA A 41 24.87 4.27 2.35
C ALA A 41 23.48 4.48 2.96
N ILE A 42 22.98 5.72 3.04
CA ILE A 42 21.63 6.02 3.52
C ILE A 42 20.59 5.62 2.46
N ALA A 43 20.85 5.90 1.19
CA ALA A 43 19.98 5.47 0.09
C ALA A 43 19.89 3.94 0.01
N ASP A 44 21.02 3.25 0.13
CA ASP A 44 21.10 1.78 0.11
C ASP A 44 20.35 1.15 1.28
N ALA A 45 20.43 1.75 2.47
CA ALA A 45 19.66 1.30 3.64
C ALA A 45 18.15 1.37 3.40
N GLY A 46 17.67 2.47 2.80
CA GLY A 46 16.26 2.60 2.39
C GLY A 46 15.88 1.58 1.31
N ASN A 47 16.72 1.44 0.27
CA ASN A 47 16.51 0.49 -0.81
C ASN A 47 16.46 -0.97 -0.35
N ALA A 48 17.26 -1.33 0.66
CA ALA A 48 17.25 -2.69 1.23
C ALA A 48 15.88 -3.07 1.80
N VAL A 49 15.12 -2.12 2.36
CA VAL A 49 13.75 -2.36 2.82
C VAL A 49 12.82 -2.60 1.63
N PHE A 50 12.89 -1.74 0.59
CA PHE A 50 12.06 -1.90 -0.62
C PHE A 50 12.34 -3.21 -1.36
N ALA A 51 13.61 -3.60 -1.48
CA ALA A 51 14.01 -4.87 -2.10
C ALA A 51 13.48 -6.12 -1.36
N ASN A 52 13.21 -6.02 -0.07
CA ASN A 52 12.69 -7.10 0.75
C ASN A 52 11.20 -6.93 1.12
N LEU A 53 10.49 -6.01 0.46
CA LEU A 53 9.07 -5.74 0.71
C LEU A 53 8.22 -7.01 0.76
N PRO A 54 8.28 -7.93 -0.22
CA PRO A 54 7.46 -9.14 -0.20
C PRO A 54 7.67 -10.01 1.05
N LEU A 55 8.91 -10.14 1.51
CA LEU A 55 9.25 -10.85 2.75
C LEU A 55 8.67 -10.13 3.97
N LEU A 56 8.80 -8.81 4.02
CA LEU A 56 8.28 -8.00 5.12
C LEU A 56 6.75 -8.05 5.17
N PHE A 57 6.08 -8.10 4.00
CA PHE A 57 4.64 -8.35 3.93
C PHE A 57 4.27 -9.74 4.43
N ALA A 58 5.03 -10.79 4.10
CA ALA A 58 4.79 -12.14 4.61
C ALA A 58 4.86 -12.19 6.15
N ILE A 59 5.85 -11.54 6.74
CA ILE A 59 6.00 -11.43 8.19
C ILE A 59 4.87 -10.60 8.80
N GLY A 60 4.67 -9.39 8.30
CA GLY A 60 3.72 -8.43 8.87
C GLY A 60 2.27 -8.91 8.78
N VAL A 61 1.87 -9.46 7.62
CA VAL A 61 0.54 -10.03 7.42
C VAL A 61 0.32 -11.23 8.33
N SER A 62 1.30 -12.12 8.46
CA SER A 62 1.20 -13.29 9.33
C SER A 62 1.01 -12.89 10.80
N VAL A 63 1.78 -11.92 11.29
CA VAL A 63 1.63 -11.37 12.65
C VAL A 63 0.29 -10.66 12.82
N GLY A 64 -0.09 -9.85 11.84
CA GLY A 64 -1.37 -9.10 11.87
C GLY A 64 -2.61 -10.01 11.85
N PHE A 65 -2.53 -11.20 11.24
CA PHE A 65 -3.58 -12.23 11.31
C PHE A 65 -3.57 -13.01 12.60
N ALA A 66 -2.43 -13.16 13.28
CA ALA A 66 -2.34 -13.87 14.54
C ALA A 66 -3.10 -13.11 15.64
N LYS A 67 -4.04 -13.77 16.33
CA LYS A 67 -4.91 -13.15 17.35
C LYS A 67 -4.16 -12.49 18.50
N ASP A 68 -2.97 -12.97 18.80
CA ASP A 68 -2.09 -12.50 19.87
C ASP A 68 -0.82 -11.81 19.34
N ASN A 69 -0.77 -11.47 18.05
CA ASN A 69 0.35 -10.81 17.37
C ASN A 69 1.72 -11.49 17.65
N ASN A 70 1.75 -12.82 17.70
CA ASN A 70 2.91 -13.56 18.15
C ASN A 70 4.00 -13.67 17.07
N GLY A 71 5.26 -13.48 17.46
CA GLY A 71 6.41 -13.58 16.57
C GLY A 71 6.62 -14.95 15.91
N ALA A 72 6.12 -16.05 16.51
CA ALA A 72 6.16 -17.36 15.87
C ALA A 72 5.36 -17.41 14.56
N SER A 73 4.26 -16.62 14.46
CA SER A 73 3.53 -16.45 13.22
C SER A 73 4.38 -15.74 12.18
N GLY A 74 5.07 -14.67 12.57
CA GLY A 74 5.98 -13.93 11.68
C GLY A 74 7.12 -14.80 11.13
N LEU A 75 7.75 -15.61 11.99
CA LEU A 75 8.77 -16.58 11.57
C LEU A 75 8.19 -17.58 10.56
N ALA A 76 6.98 -18.07 10.79
CA ALA A 76 6.30 -18.97 9.85
C ALA A 76 6.02 -18.30 8.50
N GLY A 77 5.60 -17.04 8.51
CA GLY A 77 5.44 -16.23 7.30
C GLY A 77 6.75 -16.08 6.51
N ALA A 78 7.85 -15.77 7.21
CA ALA A 78 9.17 -15.64 6.60
C ALA A 78 9.64 -16.96 5.97
N VAL A 79 9.60 -18.07 6.73
CA VAL A 79 10.00 -19.39 6.25
C VAL A 79 9.14 -19.80 5.04
N GLY A 80 7.81 -19.62 5.13
CA GLY A 80 6.91 -19.94 4.05
C GLY A 80 7.21 -19.14 2.79
N TYR A 81 7.51 -17.84 2.90
CA TYR A 81 7.85 -16.99 1.76
C TYR A 81 9.16 -17.44 1.09
N LEU A 82 10.19 -17.71 1.85
CA LEU A 82 11.48 -18.16 1.31
C LEU A 82 11.34 -19.49 0.57
N ILE A 83 10.58 -20.44 1.11
CA ILE A 83 10.31 -21.72 0.45
C ILE A 83 9.49 -21.51 -0.82
N LEU A 84 8.39 -20.75 -0.73
CA LEU A 84 7.50 -20.46 -1.86
C LEU A 84 8.26 -19.87 -3.05
N THR A 85 9.04 -18.83 -2.80
CA THR A 85 9.74 -18.10 -3.86
C THR A 85 10.89 -18.93 -4.45
N ALA A 86 11.64 -19.67 -3.64
CA ALA A 86 12.70 -20.56 -4.11
C ALA A 86 12.13 -21.64 -5.04
N MET A 87 11.02 -22.28 -4.65
CA MET A 87 10.37 -23.30 -5.47
C MET A 87 9.77 -22.71 -6.76
N LEU A 88 9.05 -21.58 -6.69
CA LEU A 88 8.50 -20.94 -7.88
C LEU A 88 9.58 -20.62 -8.92
N LYS A 89 10.71 -20.07 -8.49
CA LYS A 89 11.85 -19.79 -9.38
C LYS A 89 12.52 -21.06 -9.93
N SER A 90 12.44 -22.17 -9.21
CA SER A 90 12.91 -23.47 -9.70
C SER A 90 11.95 -24.06 -10.77
N ILE A 91 10.65 -23.83 -10.63
CA ILE A 91 9.64 -24.27 -11.60
C ILE A 91 9.71 -23.41 -12.87
N ASN A 92 9.72 -22.10 -12.71
CA ASN A 92 9.85 -21.15 -13.81
C ASN A 92 10.50 -19.85 -13.30
N LYS A 93 11.62 -19.47 -13.89
CA LYS A 93 12.42 -18.29 -13.50
C LYS A 93 11.69 -16.97 -13.72
N ASP A 94 10.72 -16.94 -14.64
CA ASP A 94 9.96 -15.73 -14.99
C ASP A 94 8.79 -15.47 -14.03
N ILE A 95 8.49 -16.41 -13.12
CA ILE A 95 7.45 -16.20 -12.13
C ILE A 95 7.97 -15.22 -11.06
N ASP A 96 7.26 -14.10 -10.95
CA ASP A 96 7.37 -13.18 -9.84
C ASP A 96 6.00 -12.94 -9.21
N THR A 97 5.84 -13.38 -7.98
CA THR A 97 4.61 -13.15 -7.20
C THR A 97 4.70 -11.85 -6.39
N GLY A 98 5.87 -11.25 -6.28
CA GLY A 98 6.12 -10.00 -5.57
C GLY A 98 5.45 -9.95 -4.20
N VAL A 99 4.90 -8.80 -3.86
CA VAL A 99 4.17 -8.56 -2.60
C VAL A 99 2.95 -9.47 -2.44
N PHE A 100 2.29 -9.88 -3.55
CA PHE A 100 1.16 -10.82 -3.48
C PHE A 100 1.57 -12.18 -2.90
N GLY A 101 2.72 -12.71 -3.29
CA GLY A 101 3.27 -13.93 -2.70
C GLY A 101 3.45 -13.81 -1.19
N GLY A 102 3.98 -12.67 -0.75
CA GLY A 102 4.12 -12.34 0.67
C GLY A 102 2.77 -12.30 1.39
N ILE A 103 1.78 -11.61 0.84
CA ILE A 103 0.42 -11.52 1.40
C ILE A 103 -0.24 -12.89 1.48
N MET A 104 -0.15 -13.69 0.41
CA MET A 104 -0.76 -15.03 0.37
C MET A 104 -0.17 -15.94 1.45
N ILE A 105 1.13 -16.10 1.47
CA ILE A 105 1.78 -17.01 2.42
C ILE A 105 1.70 -16.50 3.86
N GLY A 106 1.78 -15.19 4.07
CA GLY A 106 1.56 -14.55 5.36
C GLY A 106 0.15 -14.81 5.92
N SER A 107 -0.86 -14.74 5.05
CA SER A 107 -2.25 -15.06 5.41
C SER A 107 -2.42 -16.53 5.81
N VAL A 108 -1.78 -17.44 5.06
CA VAL A 108 -1.77 -18.88 5.37
C VAL A 108 -1.07 -19.14 6.71
N ALA A 109 0.09 -18.55 6.94
CA ALA A 109 0.84 -18.69 8.19
C ALA A 109 0.03 -18.18 9.41
N GLY A 110 -0.59 -17.02 9.29
CA GLY A 110 -1.44 -16.46 10.34
C GLY A 110 -2.69 -17.31 10.62
N PHE A 111 -3.32 -17.87 9.57
CA PHE A 111 -4.43 -18.80 9.70
C PHE A 111 -4.01 -20.08 10.43
N LEU A 112 -2.90 -20.70 10.00
CA LEU A 112 -2.34 -21.90 10.64
C LEU A 112 -2.00 -21.64 12.11
N TYR A 113 -1.40 -20.49 12.39
CA TYR A 113 -1.09 -20.07 13.75
C TYR A 113 -2.34 -20.07 14.62
N ASN A 114 -3.39 -19.38 14.22
CA ASN A 114 -4.63 -19.31 14.99
C ASN A 114 -5.31 -20.65 15.19
N ARG A 115 -5.13 -21.60 14.25
CA ARG A 115 -5.80 -22.91 14.29
C ARG A 115 -5.01 -23.95 15.08
N TYR A 116 -3.65 -23.89 15.03
CA TYR A 116 -2.80 -25.00 15.47
C TYR A 116 -1.74 -24.62 16.51
N LYS A 117 -1.72 -23.37 17.02
CA LYS A 117 -0.72 -22.91 18.00
C LYS A 117 -0.68 -23.72 19.31
N ASP A 118 -1.76 -24.41 19.63
CA ASP A 118 -1.89 -25.22 20.84
C ASP A 118 -1.93 -26.73 20.52
N ILE A 119 -1.50 -27.15 19.32
CA ILE A 119 -1.54 -28.55 18.90
C ILE A 119 -0.62 -29.40 19.79
N LYS A 120 -1.16 -30.54 20.26
CA LYS A 120 -0.42 -31.54 20.99
C LYS A 120 -0.08 -32.66 20.01
N LEU A 121 1.21 -32.97 19.90
CA LEU A 121 1.72 -34.09 19.10
C LEU A 121 2.04 -35.28 20.02
N PRO A 122 2.15 -36.50 19.46
CA PRO A 122 2.63 -37.66 20.21
C PRO A 122 3.96 -37.39 20.90
N GLU A 123 4.26 -38.11 21.99
CA GLU A 123 5.43 -37.85 22.85
C GLU A 123 6.76 -37.78 22.08
N PHE A 124 6.97 -38.67 21.10
CA PHE A 124 8.19 -38.67 20.28
C PHE A 124 8.31 -37.44 19.34
N LEU A 125 7.24 -36.71 19.11
CA LEU A 125 7.18 -35.44 18.33
C LEU A 125 6.85 -34.24 19.20
N ALA A 126 6.76 -34.40 20.51
CA ALA A 126 6.30 -33.34 21.41
C ALA A 126 7.12 -32.04 21.29
N PHE A 127 8.40 -32.13 20.96
CA PHE A 127 9.27 -30.97 20.69
C PHE A 127 8.72 -30.05 19.57
N PHE A 128 8.12 -30.64 18.56
CA PHE A 128 7.57 -29.92 17.40
C PHE A 128 6.13 -29.46 17.60
N GLY A 129 5.53 -29.72 18.76
CA GLY A 129 4.16 -29.28 19.07
C GLY A 129 4.03 -27.80 19.39
N GLY A 130 2.78 -27.36 19.54
CA GLY A 130 2.46 -25.98 19.85
C GLY A 130 2.89 -25.00 18.75
N LYS A 131 3.42 -23.84 19.15
CA LYS A 131 3.84 -22.77 18.22
C LYS A 131 4.97 -23.19 17.27
N ARG A 132 5.80 -24.17 17.63
CA ARG A 132 6.89 -24.69 16.79
C ARG A 132 6.39 -25.47 15.58
N PHE A 133 5.17 -25.99 15.65
CA PHE A 133 4.51 -26.68 14.54
C PHE A 133 4.22 -25.74 13.35
N ILE A 134 3.98 -24.46 13.63
CA ILE A 134 3.47 -23.52 12.62
C ILE A 134 4.47 -23.25 11.47
N PRO A 135 5.77 -22.94 11.71
CA PRO A 135 6.72 -22.81 10.61
C PRO A 135 6.85 -24.08 9.77
N ILE A 136 6.77 -25.26 10.40
CA ILE A 136 6.86 -26.57 9.70
C ILE A 136 5.65 -26.74 8.78
N ALA A 137 4.43 -26.58 9.33
CA ALA A 137 3.20 -26.71 8.57
C ALA A 137 3.11 -25.67 7.43
N THR A 138 3.56 -24.44 7.70
CA THR A 138 3.62 -23.39 6.68
C THR A 138 4.61 -23.73 5.57
N GLY A 139 5.78 -24.27 5.91
CA GLY A 139 6.77 -24.73 4.94
C GLY A 139 6.22 -25.81 4.01
N VAL A 140 5.54 -26.82 4.56
CA VAL A 140 4.90 -27.88 3.75
C VAL A 140 3.82 -27.30 2.84
N LEU A 141 2.97 -26.40 3.36
CA LEU A 141 1.95 -25.75 2.53
C LEU A 141 2.57 -24.82 1.48
N ALA A 142 3.68 -24.17 1.76
CA ALA A 142 4.40 -23.34 0.79
C ALA A 142 4.88 -24.16 -0.42
N VAL A 143 5.35 -25.39 -0.20
CA VAL A 143 5.70 -26.33 -1.27
C VAL A 143 4.48 -26.64 -2.15
N ILE A 144 3.35 -27.02 -1.53
CA ILE A 144 2.11 -27.31 -2.27
C ILE A 144 1.60 -26.07 -3.01
N MET A 145 1.66 -24.91 -2.35
CA MET A 145 1.27 -23.64 -2.99
C MET A 145 2.17 -23.29 -4.18
N ALA A 146 3.47 -23.58 -4.09
CA ALA A 146 4.40 -23.31 -5.20
C ALA A 146 4.04 -24.13 -6.45
N GLU A 147 3.70 -25.41 -6.29
CA GLU A 147 3.26 -26.24 -7.41
C GLU A 147 1.98 -25.70 -8.05
N LEU A 148 0.98 -25.35 -7.23
CA LEU A 148 -0.26 -24.77 -7.72
C LEU A 148 -0.05 -23.43 -8.41
N LEU A 149 0.69 -22.53 -7.77
CA LEU A 149 0.99 -21.21 -8.32
C LEU A 149 1.90 -21.28 -9.55
N GLY A 150 2.79 -22.27 -9.64
CA GLY A 150 3.58 -22.53 -10.84
C GLY A 150 2.74 -22.72 -12.08
N LEU A 151 1.53 -23.30 -11.94
CA LEU A 151 0.59 -23.50 -13.03
C LEU A 151 -0.34 -22.30 -13.27
N ILE A 152 -0.88 -21.70 -12.19
CA ILE A 152 -1.93 -20.69 -12.31
C ILE A 152 -1.41 -19.25 -12.33
N TRP A 153 -0.21 -18.99 -11.81
CA TRP A 153 0.33 -17.65 -11.72
C TRP A 153 0.74 -17.04 -13.06
N PRO A 154 1.40 -17.75 -14.00
CA PRO A 154 1.80 -17.16 -15.27
C PRO A 154 0.65 -16.50 -16.06
N PRO A 155 -0.53 -17.11 -16.25
CA PRO A 155 -1.64 -16.42 -16.90
C PRO A 155 -2.16 -15.22 -16.08
N ILE A 156 -2.12 -15.28 -14.74
CA ILE A 156 -2.47 -14.14 -13.87
C ILE A 156 -1.45 -13.02 -14.06
N GLN A 157 -0.15 -13.32 -14.02
CA GLN A 157 0.93 -12.35 -14.22
C GLN A 157 0.82 -11.66 -15.58
N ASN A 158 0.58 -12.42 -16.66
CA ASN A 158 0.36 -11.87 -18.00
C ASN A 158 -0.90 -10.99 -18.07
N GLY A 159 -1.97 -11.40 -17.40
CA GLY A 159 -3.20 -10.60 -17.27
C GLY A 159 -2.97 -9.29 -16.52
N LEU A 160 -2.21 -9.31 -15.42
CA LEU A 160 -1.82 -8.13 -14.66
C LEU A 160 -0.94 -7.19 -15.49
N HIS A 161 0.02 -7.74 -16.25
CA HIS A 161 0.86 -6.96 -17.16
C HIS A 161 0.02 -6.30 -18.26
N GLY A 162 -0.88 -7.05 -18.91
CA GLY A 162 -1.80 -6.50 -19.92
C GLY A 162 -2.72 -5.41 -19.35
N PHE A 163 -3.22 -5.60 -18.13
CA PHE A 163 -4.02 -4.60 -17.43
C PHE A 163 -3.22 -3.34 -17.09
N SER A 164 -1.96 -3.49 -16.68
CA SER A 164 -1.05 -2.36 -16.45
C SER A 164 -0.79 -1.55 -17.72
N MET A 165 -0.51 -2.23 -18.83
CA MET A 165 -0.33 -1.58 -20.12
C MET A 165 -1.59 -0.83 -20.56
N TRP A 166 -2.75 -1.50 -20.50
CA TRP A 166 -4.03 -0.85 -20.81
C TRP A 166 -4.28 0.38 -19.92
N MET A 167 -4.00 0.29 -18.62
CA MET A 167 -4.18 1.40 -17.69
C MET A 167 -3.25 2.58 -18.05
N SER A 168 -1.98 2.29 -18.38
CA SER A 168 -1.00 3.32 -18.79
C SER A 168 -1.38 3.95 -20.14
N GLU A 169 -1.88 3.17 -21.09
CA GLU A 169 -2.34 3.65 -22.39
C GLU A 169 -3.68 4.41 -22.32
N SER A 170 -4.53 4.08 -21.34
CA SER A 170 -5.81 4.74 -21.12
C SER A 170 -5.68 6.15 -20.51
N GLY A 171 -4.49 6.55 -20.09
CA GLY A 171 -4.19 7.88 -19.58
C GLY A 171 -5.16 8.30 -18.47
N GLN A 172 -5.85 9.41 -18.69
CA GLN A 172 -6.77 10.03 -17.71
C GLN A 172 -7.89 9.07 -17.24
N ILE A 173 -8.40 8.22 -18.14
CA ILE A 173 -9.49 7.29 -17.80
C ILE A 173 -8.98 6.20 -16.84
N GLY A 174 -7.82 5.65 -17.11
CA GLY A 174 -7.19 4.65 -16.24
C GLY A 174 -6.92 5.23 -14.84
N LEU A 175 -6.38 6.42 -14.77
CA LEU A 175 -6.10 7.12 -13.50
C LEU A 175 -7.39 7.49 -12.75
N PHE A 176 -8.44 7.93 -13.45
CA PHE A 176 -9.74 8.15 -12.83
C PHE A 176 -10.28 6.87 -12.18
N ILE A 177 -10.25 5.76 -12.92
CA ILE A 177 -10.71 4.44 -12.45
C ILE A 177 -9.89 4.02 -11.23
N PHE A 178 -8.57 4.16 -11.28
CA PHE A 178 -7.69 3.84 -10.16
C PHE A 178 -8.05 4.64 -8.90
N GLY A 179 -8.17 5.97 -9.00
CA GLY A 179 -8.50 6.84 -7.88
C GLY A 179 -9.87 6.53 -7.28
N LEU A 180 -10.88 6.32 -8.14
CA LEU A 180 -12.24 5.96 -7.74
C LEU A 180 -12.25 4.64 -6.95
N PHE A 181 -11.69 3.59 -7.54
CA PHE A 181 -11.69 2.27 -6.88
C PHE A 181 -10.80 2.22 -5.65
N ASN A 182 -9.71 2.98 -5.63
CA ASN A 182 -8.86 3.11 -4.46
C ASN A 182 -9.67 3.56 -3.24
N ARG A 183 -10.48 4.60 -3.38
CA ARG A 183 -11.34 5.07 -2.29
C ARG A 183 -12.49 4.10 -1.99
N LEU A 184 -13.16 3.54 -2.97
CA LEU A 184 -14.25 2.58 -2.74
C LEU A 184 -13.78 1.32 -2.00
N LEU A 185 -12.59 0.84 -2.32
CA LEU A 185 -11.99 -0.33 -1.67
C LEU A 185 -11.44 -0.04 -0.26
N LEU A 186 -11.28 1.24 0.11
CA LEU A 186 -10.80 1.62 1.44
C LEU A 186 -11.73 1.10 2.55
N ILE A 187 -13.04 1.10 2.34
CA ILE A 187 -14.05 0.60 3.31
C ILE A 187 -13.74 -0.83 3.75
N THR A 188 -13.21 -1.63 2.83
CA THR A 188 -12.85 -3.04 3.07
C THR A 188 -11.38 -3.25 3.44
N GLY A 189 -10.55 -2.20 3.32
CA GLY A 189 -9.09 -2.28 3.43
C GLY A 189 -8.40 -2.86 2.18
N LEU A 190 -9.15 -3.22 1.13
CA LEU A 190 -8.60 -3.81 -0.10
C LEU A 190 -7.86 -2.78 -0.97
N HIS A 191 -7.99 -1.48 -0.70
CA HIS A 191 -7.20 -0.45 -1.37
C HIS A 191 -5.69 -0.69 -1.21
N HIS A 192 -5.24 -1.28 -0.10
CA HIS A 192 -3.84 -1.67 0.08
C HIS A 192 -3.38 -2.74 -0.91
N VAL A 193 -4.28 -3.67 -1.29
CA VAL A 193 -3.99 -4.68 -2.34
C VAL A 193 -3.85 -3.98 -3.69
N LEU A 194 -4.76 -3.06 -4.00
CA LEU A 194 -4.69 -2.26 -5.22
C LEU A 194 -3.38 -1.42 -5.25
N ASN A 195 -3.06 -0.74 -4.15
CA ASN A 195 -1.84 0.04 -4.03
C ASN A 195 -0.59 -0.83 -4.20
N SER A 196 -0.56 -2.01 -3.56
CA SER A 196 0.61 -2.90 -3.68
C SER A 196 0.84 -3.36 -5.12
N LEU A 197 -0.21 -3.51 -5.90
CA LEU A 197 -0.12 -3.81 -7.31
C LEU A 197 0.53 -2.66 -8.10
N PHE A 198 -0.04 -1.46 -8.04
CA PHE A 198 0.41 -0.33 -8.84
C PHE A 198 1.72 0.29 -8.34
N TRP A 199 1.88 0.43 -7.03
CA TRP A 199 3.03 1.12 -6.46
C TRP A 199 4.31 0.28 -6.40
N PHE A 200 4.19 -1.07 -6.31
CA PHE A 200 5.34 -1.94 -6.08
C PHE A 200 5.58 -3.00 -7.16
N GLN A 201 4.62 -3.26 -8.05
CA GLN A 201 4.74 -4.38 -8.99
C GLN A 201 4.56 -4.00 -10.45
N LEU A 202 3.57 -3.17 -10.80
CA LEU A 202 3.25 -2.92 -12.19
C LEU A 202 4.18 -1.91 -12.85
N GLY A 203 4.61 -2.26 -14.06
CA GLY A 203 5.52 -1.49 -14.89
C GLY A 203 6.98 -1.73 -14.53
N ASP A 204 7.80 -1.77 -15.55
CA ASP A 204 9.23 -2.05 -15.47
C ASP A 204 10.02 -0.88 -16.02
N PHE A 205 11.14 -0.56 -15.39
CA PHE A 205 12.06 0.46 -15.86
C PHE A 205 13.50 0.05 -15.55
N THR A 206 14.37 0.13 -16.55
CA THR A 206 15.81 -0.11 -16.35
C THR A 206 16.48 1.22 -16.04
N ASN A 207 17.00 1.35 -14.83
CA ASN A 207 17.69 2.56 -14.39
C ASN A 207 19.05 2.74 -15.07
N ALA A 208 19.72 3.87 -14.83
CA ALA A 208 21.03 4.20 -15.41
C ALA A 208 22.15 3.20 -15.03
N GLN A 209 21.96 2.41 -13.98
CA GLN A 209 22.88 1.36 -13.51
C GLN A 209 22.58 -0.01 -14.14
N GLY A 210 21.60 -0.11 -15.05
CA GLY A 210 21.20 -1.36 -15.68
C GLY A 210 20.33 -2.27 -14.78
N VAL A 211 19.83 -1.77 -13.65
CA VAL A 211 18.96 -2.50 -12.74
C VAL A 211 17.50 -2.27 -13.12
N VAL A 212 16.75 -3.36 -13.27
CA VAL A 212 15.29 -3.28 -13.50
C VAL A 212 14.59 -3.02 -12.17
N VAL A 213 13.77 -1.98 -12.14
CA VAL A 213 12.92 -1.62 -11.00
C VAL A 213 11.46 -1.72 -11.40
N HIS A 214 10.60 -2.11 -10.45
CA HIS A 214 9.18 -2.39 -10.66
C HIS A 214 8.31 -1.46 -9.82
N GLY A 215 7.10 -1.18 -10.31
CA GLY A 215 6.11 -0.38 -9.60
C GLY A 215 6.35 1.13 -9.67
N ASP A 216 5.28 1.90 -9.53
CA ASP A 216 5.28 3.34 -9.77
C ASP A 216 6.23 4.11 -8.83
N ILE A 217 6.35 3.68 -7.57
CA ILE A 217 7.23 4.34 -6.58
C ILE A 217 8.71 4.17 -6.95
N ALA A 218 9.17 2.95 -7.16
CA ALA A 218 10.59 2.69 -7.45
C ALA A 218 10.98 3.23 -8.83
N ARG A 219 10.10 3.14 -9.82
CA ARG A 219 10.28 3.70 -11.16
C ARG A 219 10.40 5.22 -11.12
N PHE A 220 9.52 5.90 -10.37
CA PHE A 220 9.60 7.35 -10.19
C PHE A 220 10.93 7.79 -9.56
N MET A 221 11.36 7.09 -8.49
CA MET A 221 12.64 7.37 -7.83
C MET A 221 13.85 7.10 -8.73
N ALA A 222 13.73 6.11 -9.63
CA ALA A 222 14.76 5.78 -10.62
C ALA A 222 14.81 6.74 -11.83
N GLY A 223 13.91 7.74 -11.88
CA GLY A 223 13.88 8.75 -12.93
C GLY A 223 13.07 8.36 -14.17
N ASP A 224 12.20 7.35 -14.09
CA ASP A 224 11.30 6.98 -15.17
C ASP A 224 10.35 8.13 -15.52
N PRO A 225 10.37 8.64 -16.77
CA PRO A 225 9.52 9.75 -17.18
C PRO A 225 8.03 9.37 -17.26
N THR A 226 7.67 8.13 -17.14
CA THR A 226 6.28 7.63 -17.21
C THR A 226 5.69 7.28 -15.85
N ALA A 227 6.48 7.36 -14.76
CA ALA A 227 6.05 7.05 -13.40
C ALA A 227 5.64 8.30 -12.60
N GLY A 228 4.91 8.10 -11.49
CA GLY A 228 4.47 9.16 -10.58
C GLY A 228 3.04 9.65 -10.82
N TYR A 229 2.36 9.20 -11.87
CA TYR A 229 0.96 9.57 -12.14
C TYR A 229 -0.03 8.87 -11.18
N PHE A 230 0.25 7.61 -10.81
CA PHE A 230 -0.57 6.86 -9.85
C PHE A 230 -0.45 7.36 -8.40
N GLN A 231 0.35 8.40 -8.19
CA GLN A 231 0.60 9.01 -6.89
C GLN A 231 0.16 10.48 -6.86
N ALA A 232 0.41 11.23 -7.95
CA ALA A 232 0.26 12.69 -8.01
C ALA A 232 -1.14 13.18 -7.62
N GLY A 233 -2.19 12.50 -8.07
CA GLY A 233 -3.57 12.93 -7.83
C GLY A 233 -4.05 12.78 -6.39
N PHE A 234 -3.33 12.09 -5.53
CA PHE A 234 -3.66 12.02 -4.12
C PHE A 234 -3.29 13.31 -3.36
N PHE A 235 -2.27 14.04 -3.77
CA PHE A 235 -1.83 15.26 -3.09
C PHE A 235 -2.92 16.33 -2.96
N PRO A 236 -3.67 16.71 -4.02
CA PRO A 236 -4.74 17.69 -3.88
C PRO A 236 -5.84 17.25 -2.91
N ILE A 237 -6.12 15.95 -2.85
CA ILE A 237 -7.16 15.40 -1.98
C ILE A 237 -6.69 15.34 -0.53
N MET A 238 -5.49 14.80 -0.28
CA MET A 238 -5.00 14.53 1.08
C MET A 238 -4.50 15.81 1.77
N MET A 239 -3.88 16.73 1.00
CA MET A 239 -3.37 17.99 1.57
C MET A 239 -4.43 19.10 1.63
N PHE A 240 -5.44 19.07 0.78
CA PHE A 240 -6.41 20.17 0.69
C PHE A 240 -7.85 19.70 0.90
N GLY A 241 -8.31 18.72 0.14
CA GLY A 241 -9.71 18.27 0.17
C GLY A 241 -10.14 17.75 1.55
N LEU A 242 -9.40 16.78 2.10
CA LEU A 242 -9.75 16.19 3.39
C LEU A 242 -9.57 17.15 4.59
N PRO A 243 -8.54 18.00 4.67
CA PRO A 243 -8.51 19.09 5.63
C PRO A 243 -9.70 20.05 5.51
N ALA A 244 -10.13 20.38 4.27
CA ALA A 244 -11.34 21.18 4.05
C ALA A 244 -12.61 20.49 4.54
N MET A 245 -12.72 19.17 4.35
CA MET A 245 -13.81 18.37 4.92
C MET A 245 -13.84 18.44 6.45
N CYS A 246 -12.69 18.35 7.12
CA CYS A 246 -12.62 18.56 8.57
C CYS A 246 -13.12 19.96 8.97
N LEU A 247 -12.77 20.98 8.19
CA LEU A 247 -13.26 22.34 8.40
C LEU A 247 -14.77 22.43 8.19
N ALA A 248 -15.32 21.79 7.15
CA ALA A 248 -16.75 21.71 6.90
C ALA A 248 -17.48 21.02 8.06
N MET A 249 -16.98 19.89 8.55
CA MET A 249 -17.51 19.20 9.73
C MET A 249 -17.51 20.10 10.98
N TYR A 250 -16.43 20.88 11.17
CA TYR A 250 -16.34 21.81 12.31
C TYR A 250 -17.35 22.95 12.19
N THR A 251 -17.47 23.58 11.00
CA THR A 251 -18.36 24.73 10.79
C THR A 251 -19.83 24.35 10.86
N THR A 252 -20.20 23.15 10.43
CA THR A 252 -21.56 22.62 10.47
C THR A 252 -21.93 21.94 11.81
N ALA A 253 -20.94 21.67 12.67
CA ALA A 253 -21.20 21.08 13.98
C ALA A 253 -22.09 21.98 14.85
N LYS A 254 -22.99 21.38 15.64
CA LYS A 254 -23.79 22.08 16.65
C LYS A 254 -22.88 22.84 17.60
N THR A 255 -23.27 24.09 17.94
CA THR A 255 -22.46 25.00 18.78
C THR A 255 -21.99 24.34 20.08
N GLU A 256 -22.83 23.50 20.68
CA GLU A 256 -22.54 22.75 21.90
C GLU A 256 -21.37 21.78 21.74
N ASN A 257 -21.22 21.18 20.56
CA ASN A 257 -20.23 20.14 20.28
C ASN A 257 -18.95 20.70 19.63
N ARG A 258 -18.95 21.93 19.15
CA ARG A 258 -17.82 22.53 18.39
C ARG A 258 -16.51 22.48 19.18
N LYS A 259 -16.54 22.83 20.48
CA LYS A 259 -15.32 22.79 21.32
C LYS A 259 -14.80 21.37 21.49
N MET A 260 -15.69 20.39 21.60
CA MET A 260 -15.33 18.99 21.80
C MET A 260 -14.70 18.38 20.54
N VAL A 261 -15.23 18.69 19.36
CA VAL A 261 -14.74 18.10 18.09
C VAL A 261 -13.57 18.87 17.48
N ALA A 262 -13.35 20.14 17.87
CA ALA A 262 -12.33 21.00 17.27
C ALA A 262 -10.92 20.39 17.31
N GLY A 263 -10.48 19.92 18.48
CA GLY A 263 -9.15 19.32 18.65
C GLY A 263 -8.96 18.05 17.84
N LEU A 264 -9.98 17.20 17.81
CA LEU A 264 -9.98 15.95 17.03
C LEU A 264 -9.89 16.25 15.53
N LEU A 265 -10.78 17.11 15.01
CA LEU A 265 -10.81 17.46 13.59
C LEU A 265 -9.54 18.17 13.13
N LEU A 266 -8.99 19.07 13.96
CA LEU A 266 -7.71 19.71 13.69
C LEU A 266 -6.56 18.71 13.63
N SER A 267 -6.49 17.76 14.58
CA SER A 267 -5.48 16.70 14.58
C SER A 267 -5.57 15.85 13.33
N MET A 268 -6.78 15.43 12.95
CA MET A 268 -7.01 14.63 11.74
C MET A 268 -6.65 15.41 10.47
N ALA A 269 -7.02 16.68 10.38
CA ALA A 269 -6.67 17.55 9.26
C ALA A 269 -5.16 17.75 9.11
N LEU A 270 -4.44 18.00 10.23
CA LEU A 270 -2.99 18.13 10.22
C LEU A 270 -2.29 16.82 9.86
N THR A 271 -2.78 15.69 10.35
CA THR A 271 -2.25 14.37 10.01
C THR A 271 -2.39 14.12 8.50
N SER A 272 -3.57 14.35 7.93
CA SER A 272 -3.78 14.24 6.48
C SER A 272 -2.89 15.20 5.70
N PHE A 273 -2.85 16.47 6.07
CA PHE A 273 -2.04 17.48 5.38
C PHE A 273 -0.54 17.16 5.42
N LEU A 274 0.00 16.81 6.59
CA LEU A 274 1.45 16.60 6.74
C LEU A 274 1.91 15.25 6.21
N THR A 275 1.17 14.19 6.52
CA THR A 275 1.63 12.81 6.29
C THR A 275 0.82 12.07 5.23
N GLY A 276 -0.32 12.60 4.78
CA GLY A 276 -1.21 11.88 3.84
C GLY A 276 -1.96 10.69 4.47
N ILE A 277 -2.01 10.57 5.81
CA ILE A 277 -2.82 9.55 6.48
C ILE A 277 -4.25 10.05 6.57
N THR A 278 -5.17 9.37 5.92
CA THR A 278 -6.55 9.85 5.68
C THR A 278 -7.63 9.01 6.35
N GLU A 279 -7.31 7.78 6.74
CA GLU A 279 -8.25 6.81 7.28
C GLU A 279 -9.06 7.34 8.47
N PRO A 280 -8.49 8.10 9.42
CA PRO A 280 -9.29 8.63 10.53
C PRO A 280 -10.41 9.57 10.07
N ILE A 281 -10.16 10.37 9.01
CA ILE A 281 -11.17 11.25 8.43
C ILE A 281 -12.19 10.41 7.67
N GLU A 282 -11.76 9.56 6.76
CA GLU A 282 -12.60 8.78 5.87
C GLU A 282 -13.53 7.83 6.64
N TYR A 283 -13.02 7.13 7.66
CA TYR A 283 -13.85 6.27 8.51
C TYR A 283 -14.83 7.06 9.38
N SER A 284 -14.57 8.34 9.66
CA SER A 284 -15.49 9.16 10.43
C SER A 284 -16.79 9.47 9.70
N PHE A 285 -16.79 9.48 8.35
CA PHE A 285 -17.97 9.83 7.58
C PHE A 285 -18.49 8.75 6.63
N VAL A 286 -17.70 7.74 6.28
CA VAL A 286 -18.13 6.69 5.32
C VAL A 286 -19.42 5.98 5.72
N PHE A 287 -19.61 5.71 7.01
CA PHE A 287 -20.81 5.06 7.53
C PHE A 287 -21.94 6.04 7.83
N LEU A 288 -21.61 7.30 8.12
CA LEU A 288 -22.58 8.34 8.47
C LEU A 288 -23.19 8.99 7.23
N ALA A 289 -22.40 9.15 6.18
CA ALA A 289 -22.77 9.85 4.96
C ALA A 289 -22.20 9.15 3.70
N PRO A 290 -22.66 7.93 3.37
CA PRO A 290 -22.12 7.14 2.26
C PRO A 290 -22.24 7.85 0.89
N GLY A 291 -23.23 8.74 0.72
CA GLY A 291 -23.34 9.58 -0.47
C GLY A 291 -22.19 10.58 -0.62
N LEU A 292 -21.77 11.22 0.47
CA LEU A 292 -20.60 12.10 0.49
C LEU A 292 -19.31 11.30 0.25
N TYR A 293 -19.25 10.08 0.77
CA TYR A 293 -18.11 9.19 0.52
C TYR A 293 -17.99 8.81 -0.96
N LEU A 294 -19.12 8.57 -1.64
CA LEU A 294 -19.10 8.33 -3.10
C LEU A 294 -18.61 9.57 -3.86
N ILE A 295 -19.03 10.75 -3.45
CA ILE A 295 -18.54 12.02 -4.04
C ILE A 295 -17.03 12.14 -3.81
N HIS A 296 -16.54 11.86 -2.61
CA HIS A 296 -15.10 11.84 -2.31
C HIS A 296 -14.33 10.87 -3.21
N ALA A 297 -14.86 9.67 -3.43
CA ALA A 297 -14.23 8.68 -4.32
C ALA A 297 -14.18 9.17 -5.78
N ILE A 298 -15.28 9.80 -6.27
CA ILE A 298 -15.33 10.40 -7.60
C ILE A 298 -14.33 11.57 -7.72
N LEU A 299 -14.28 12.46 -6.73
CA LEU A 299 -13.35 13.60 -6.72
C LEU A 299 -11.89 13.14 -6.68
N THR A 300 -11.61 12.03 -6.01
CA THR A 300 -10.26 11.43 -6.04
C THR A 300 -9.93 10.94 -7.45
N GLY A 301 -10.84 10.25 -8.13
CA GLY A 301 -10.67 9.86 -9.53
C GLY A 301 -10.46 11.07 -10.45
N VAL A 302 -11.26 12.14 -10.27
CA VAL A 302 -11.11 13.39 -11.02
C VAL A 302 -9.75 14.05 -10.77
N SER A 303 -9.30 14.08 -9.52
CA SER A 303 -7.97 14.60 -9.16
C SER A 303 -6.85 13.83 -9.87
N MET A 304 -6.94 12.50 -9.89
CA MET A 304 -5.98 11.64 -10.60
C MET A 304 -5.93 11.97 -12.09
N ALA A 305 -7.08 11.99 -12.76
CA ALA A 305 -7.18 12.31 -14.18
C ALA A 305 -6.68 13.74 -14.50
N LEU A 306 -7.00 14.71 -13.62
CA LEU A 306 -6.61 16.10 -13.81
C LEU A 306 -5.08 16.28 -13.69
N MET A 307 -4.41 15.56 -12.80
CA MET A 307 -2.95 15.61 -12.69
C MET A 307 -2.28 15.16 -14.00
N GLU A 308 -2.81 14.15 -14.66
CA GLU A 308 -2.29 13.71 -15.95
C GLU A 308 -2.54 14.72 -17.06
N VAL A 309 -3.75 15.29 -17.14
CA VAL A 309 -4.09 16.37 -18.10
C VAL A 309 -3.15 17.56 -17.96
N LEU A 310 -2.77 17.90 -16.74
CA LEU A 310 -1.83 18.98 -16.45
C LEU A 310 -0.36 18.56 -16.55
N HIS A 311 -0.09 17.31 -16.92
CA HIS A 311 1.25 16.72 -16.94
C HIS A 311 2.00 16.91 -15.61
N VAL A 312 1.28 16.77 -14.50
CA VAL A 312 1.85 16.78 -13.15
C VAL A 312 2.22 15.38 -12.75
N ARG A 313 3.52 15.15 -12.56
CA ARG A 313 4.05 13.91 -11.98
C ARG A 313 4.69 14.23 -10.65
N LEU A 314 4.30 13.53 -9.64
CA LEU A 314 4.85 13.69 -8.30
C LEU A 314 4.70 12.37 -7.56
N GLY A 315 5.80 11.88 -7.04
CA GLY A 315 5.83 10.66 -6.25
C GLY A 315 5.81 10.95 -4.76
N PHE A 316 5.61 9.89 -4.01
CA PHE A 316 5.81 9.86 -2.57
C PHE A 316 6.49 8.55 -2.18
N SER A 317 7.05 8.52 -0.99
CA SER A 317 7.61 7.30 -0.41
C SER A 317 6.62 6.57 0.47
N PHE A 318 5.75 7.33 1.13
CA PHE A 318 4.75 6.81 2.06
C PHE A 318 3.33 7.18 1.64
N SER A 319 3.02 8.47 1.59
CA SER A 319 1.70 8.97 1.21
C SER A 319 1.76 10.44 0.78
N ALA A 320 0.69 10.92 0.15
CA ALA A 320 0.63 12.23 -0.48
C ALA A 320 0.40 13.37 0.52
N GLY A 321 1.34 13.60 1.41
CA GLY A 321 1.36 14.69 2.38
C GLY A 321 2.40 15.75 2.06
N ALA A 322 2.37 16.86 2.80
CA ALA A 322 3.28 17.99 2.61
C ALA A 322 4.76 17.61 2.81
N ILE A 323 5.04 16.62 3.65
CA ILE A 323 6.41 16.10 3.85
C ILE A 323 6.92 15.50 2.55
N ASP A 324 6.19 14.54 1.97
CA ASP A 324 6.58 13.92 0.70
C ASP A 324 6.54 14.91 -0.47
N TYR A 325 5.57 15.83 -0.50
CA TYR A 325 5.55 16.91 -1.48
C TYR A 325 6.86 17.70 -1.50
N GLY A 326 7.35 18.11 -0.33
CA GLY A 326 8.63 18.83 -0.21
C GLY A 326 9.83 17.97 -0.60
N LEU A 327 9.88 16.72 -0.14
CA LEU A 327 10.98 15.79 -0.41
C LEU A 327 11.12 15.44 -1.90
N PHE A 328 10.01 15.27 -2.60
CA PHE A 328 9.99 14.84 -4.00
C PHE A 328 9.77 15.99 -5.00
N PHE A 329 9.65 17.22 -4.52
CA PHE A 329 9.36 18.40 -5.33
C PHE A 329 10.31 18.55 -6.54
N LYS A 330 11.61 18.34 -6.32
CA LYS A 330 12.63 18.46 -7.38
C LYS A 330 12.60 17.33 -8.40
N LEU A 331 12.12 16.15 -8.02
CA LEU A 331 11.99 15.01 -8.92
C LEU A 331 10.68 15.05 -9.71
N GLY A 332 9.71 15.85 -9.23
CA GLY A 332 8.42 16.01 -9.86
C GLY A 332 8.48 16.79 -11.18
N GLN A 333 7.49 16.54 -12.04
CA GLN A 333 7.22 17.37 -13.21
C GLN A 333 6.03 18.26 -12.91
N ASN A 334 6.18 19.56 -13.16
CA ASN A 334 5.15 20.58 -12.92
C ASN A 334 4.51 20.57 -11.51
N PRO A 335 5.27 20.31 -10.42
CA PRO A 335 4.67 20.09 -9.09
C PRO A 335 3.91 21.30 -8.56
N LEU A 336 4.24 22.53 -9.00
CA LEU A 336 3.53 23.76 -8.59
C LEU A 336 2.07 23.77 -9.06
N LEU A 337 1.73 23.12 -10.19
CA LEU A 337 0.35 23.07 -10.68
C LEU A 337 -0.57 22.25 -9.76
N MET A 338 -0.02 21.41 -8.89
CA MET A 338 -0.80 20.71 -7.86
C MET A 338 -1.45 21.68 -6.88
N LEU A 339 -0.80 22.82 -6.55
CA LEU A 339 -1.32 23.78 -5.56
C LEU A 339 -2.65 24.42 -5.97
N PRO A 340 -2.80 25.01 -7.16
CA PRO A 340 -4.11 25.56 -7.59
C PRO A 340 -5.18 24.47 -7.67
N VAL A 341 -4.85 23.25 -8.10
CA VAL A 341 -5.82 22.14 -8.07
C VAL A 341 -6.20 21.79 -6.63
N GLY A 342 -5.25 21.79 -5.71
CA GLY A 342 -5.50 21.61 -4.28
C GLY A 342 -6.47 22.65 -3.74
N VAL A 343 -6.31 23.94 -4.10
CA VAL A 343 -7.23 25.01 -3.70
C VAL A 343 -8.64 24.77 -4.25
N VAL A 344 -8.78 24.35 -5.51
CA VAL A 344 -10.08 23.97 -6.08
C VAL A 344 -10.69 22.80 -5.31
N MET A 345 -9.92 21.76 -5.00
CA MET A 345 -10.41 20.64 -4.20
C MET A 345 -10.79 21.08 -2.78
N PHE A 346 -10.03 21.99 -2.17
CA PHE A 346 -10.40 22.56 -0.87
C PHE A 346 -11.79 23.21 -0.92
N LEU A 347 -12.05 24.05 -1.93
CA LEU A 347 -13.34 24.72 -2.08
C LEU A 347 -14.48 23.72 -2.33
N LEU A 348 -14.25 22.69 -3.14
CA LEU A 348 -15.26 21.65 -3.44
C LEU A 348 -15.60 20.79 -2.22
N TYR A 349 -14.64 20.56 -1.32
CA TYR A 349 -14.86 19.76 -0.11
C TYR A 349 -15.44 20.58 1.05
N TRP A 350 -15.25 21.88 1.04
CA TRP A 350 -15.78 22.76 2.09
C TRP A 350 -17.21 23.22 1.79
N GLY A 351 -17.57 23.48 0.52
CA GLY A 351 -18.91 23.93 0.07
C GLY A 351 -19.89 22.79 -0.07
#